data_c65d99c5060c99b363701c70ac3c610c
#
_entry.id   c65d99c5060c99b363701c70ac3c610c
#
_cell.length_a   1.000
_cell.length_b   1.000
_cell.length_c   1.000
_cell.angle_alpha   90.00
_cell.angle_beta   90.00
_cell.angle_gamma   90.00
#
_symmetry.space_group_name_H-M   'P 1'
#
loop_
_entity.id
_entity.type
_entity.pdbx_description
1 polymer ?
#
loop_
_entity_poly.entity_id
_entity_poly.type
_entity_poly.pdbx_seq_one_letter_code
_entity_poly.pdbx_strand_id
1 'polypeptide(L)'
;MSESPLSLSPYEVLGVAASVSDDELRKAFRKALRETHPDTGGDPKRFTAVQLAWERIGSPEKRAAYDAGRSTRGDHPTFTAQPARPRQDTRPKPRSYGHPGGWRRERFLSQMREWVGRGVTLDDPYDPALVRTAPREIRHTLADALAEEATARTLSTLGIGYTVWHDVATGAPEDKIDHIVLGPTGLVAMLSEDFGG
;
A
#
# COMPACT_ATOMS: atom_id res chain seq x y z
N MET A 1 -41.55 -0.74 -5.68
CA MET A 1 -40.17 -0.29 -5.58
C MET A 1 -39.37 -1.44 -4.98
N SER A 2 -38.58 -2.13 -5.78
CA SER A 2 -37.77 -3.26 -5.29
C SER A 2 -36.55 -2.73 -4.55
N GLU A 3 -36.54 -2.87 -3.23
CA GLU A 3 -35.34 -2.60 -2.45
C GLU A 3 -34.21 -3.55 -2.88
N SER A 4 -33.03 -3.00 -3.10
CA SER A 4 -31.86 -3.80 -3.48
C SER A 4 -31.48 -4.73 -2.32
N PRO A 5 -31.26 -6.04 -2.56
CA PRO A 5 -30.86 -6.99 -1.51
C PRO A 5 -29.58 -6.60 -0.75
N LEU A 6 -28.81 -5.64 -1.29
CA LEU A 6 -27.58 -5.13 -0.72
C LEU A 6 -27.79 -4.01 0.32
N SER A 7 -29.01 -3.49 0.46
CA SER A 7 -29.35 -2.47 1.47
C SER A 7 -29.88 -3.09 2.79
N LEU A 8 -30.15 -4.41 2.81
CA LEU A 8 -30.63 -5.13 3.96
C LEU A 8 -29.49 -5.48 4.93
N SER A 9 -29.80 -5.51 6.23
CA SER A 9 -28.85 -6.02 7.22
C SER A 9 -28.59 -7.52 7.02
N PRO A 10 -27.42 -8.05 7.43
CA PRO A 10 -27.15 -9.50 7.34
C PRO A 10 -28.23 -10.38 7.98
N TYR A 11 -28.87 -9.92 9.05
CA TYR A 11 -29.96 -10.62 9.71
C TYR A 11 -31.22 -10.65 8.84
N GLU A 12 -31.56 -9.53 8.21
CA GLU A 12 -32.71 -9.44 7.27
C GLU A 12 -32.46 -10.28 6.02
N VAL A 13 -31.25 -10.30 5.49
CA VAL A 13 -30.89 -11.15 4.33
C VAL A 13 -31.10 -12.63 4.65
N LEU A 14 -30.78 -13.05 5.90
CA LEU A 14 -30.99 -14.42 6.36
C LEU A 14 -32.41 -14.69 6.92
N GLY A 15 -33.26 -13.66 6.99
CA GLY A 15 -34.64 -13.76 7.45
C GLY A 15 -34.77 -14.08 8.95
N VAL A 16 -33.85 -13.57 9.77
CA VAL A 16 -33.83 -13.82 11.23
C VAL A 16 -33.72 -12.52 12.02
N ALA A 17 -34.14 -12.56 13.29
CA ALA A 17 -33.97 -11.45 14.21
C ALA A 17 -32.51 -11.37 14.70
N ALA A 18 -32.05 -10.16 15.08
CA ALA A 18 -30.71 -9.98 15.62
C ALA A 18 -30.46 -10.71 16.96
N SER A 19 -31.52 -11.13 17.65
CA SER A 19 -31.47 -11.90 18.92
C SER A 19 -31.44 -13.41 18.71
N VAL A 20 -31.40 -13.90 17.45
CA VAL A 20 -31.44 -15.34 17.13
C VAL A 20 -30.22 -16.07 17.72
N SER A 21 -30.42 -17.34 18.14
CA SER A 21 -29.32 -18.19 18.59
C SER A 21 -28.38 -18.57 17.44
N ASP A 22 -27.13 -18.91 17.74
CA ASP A 22 -26.15 -19.30 16.73
C ASP A 22 -26.57 -20.55 15.95
N ASP A 23 -27.24 -21.48 16.58
CA ASP A 23 -27.75 -22.70 15.94
C ASP A 23 -28.91 -22.40 14.97
N GLU A 24 -29.79 -21.50 15.34
CA GLU A 24 -30.88 -21.05 14.47
C GLU A 24 -30.37 -20.23 13.33
N LEU A 25 -29.36 -19.39 13.57
CA LEU A 25 -28.66 -18.62 12.53
C LEU A 25 -28.03 -19.56 11.48
N ARG A 26 -27.36 -20.63 11.93
CA ARG A 26 -26.80 -21.67 11.04
C ARG A 26 -27.86 -22.41 10.23
N LYS A 27 -29.03 -22.70 10.88
CA LYS A 27 -30.15 -23.31 10.17
C LYS A 27 -30.73 -22.39 9.11
N ALA A 28 -30.94 -21.13 9.45
CA ALA A 28 -31.42 -20.10 8.49
C ALA A 28 -30.50 -19.94 7.31
N PHE A 29 -29.21 -19.84 7.55
CA PHE A 29 -28.21 -19.76 6.46
C PHE A 29 -28.27 -20.97 5.52
N ARG A 30 -28.27 -22.20 6.05
CA ARG A 30 -28.38 -23.43 5.24
C ARG A 30 -29.69 -23.50 4.44
N LYS A 31 -30.78 -22.99 5.00
CA LYS A 31 -32.06 -22.88 4.29
C LYS A 31 -31.98 -21.86 3.16
N ALA A 32 -31.54 -20.65 3.47
CA ALA A 32 -31.44 -19.58 2.49
C ALA A 32 -30.46 -19.94 1.32
N LEU A 33 -29.35 -20.61 1.65
CA LEU A 33 -28.37 -21.06 0.66
C LEU A 33 -28.99 -22.05 -0.35
N ARG A 34 -29.80 -23.00 0.14
CA ARG A 34 -30.50 -23.97 -0.74
C ARG A 34 -31.58 -23.33 -1.59
N GLU A 35 -32.34 -22.38 -1.03
CA GLU A 35 -33.42 -21.69 -1.73
C GLU A 35 -32.92 -20.72 -2.80
N THR A 36 -31.72 -20.19 -2.65
CA THR A 36 -31.13 -19.23 -3.57
C THR A 36 -30.11 -19.82 -4.53
N HIS A 37 -29.82 -21.14 -4.43
CA HIS A 37 -28.79 -21.78 -5.23
C HIS A 37 -29.09 -21.74 -6.74
N PRO A 38 -28.13 -21.34 -7.58
CA PRO A 38 -28.35 -21.23 -9.03
C PRO A 38 -28.79 -22.55 -9.68
N ASP A 39 -28.25 -23.69 -9.24
CA ASP A 39 -28.56 -25.02 -9.79
C ASP A 39 -30.01 -25.46 -9.50
N THR A 40 -30.66 -24.87 -8.50
CA THR A 40 -32.05 -25.12 -8.16
C THR A 40 -32.99 -24.05 -8.70
N GLY A 41 -32.52 -23.17 -9.57
CA GLY A 41 -33.29 -22.07 -10.15
C GLY A 41 -33.39 -20.82 -9.26
N GLY A 42 -32.55 -20.71 -8.25
CA GLY A 42 -32.48 -19.55 -7.35
C GLY A 42 -31.84 -18.32 -8.01
N ASP A 43 -32.10 -17.15 -7.44
CA ASP A 43 -31.55 -15.88 -7.91
C ASP A 43 -30.05 -15.73 -7.51
N PRO A 44 -29.12 -15.63 -8.47
CA PRO A 44 -27.69 -15.48 -8.18
C PRO A 44 -27.34 -14.25 -7.33
N LYS A 45 -28.10 -13.17 -7.45
CA LYS A 45 -27.89 -11.95 -6.65
C LYS A 45 -28.26 -12.19 -5.17
N ARG A 46 -29.34 -12.90 -4.93
CA ARG A 46 -29.75 -13.30 -3.59
C ARG A 46 -28.78 -14.33 -2.99
N PHE A 47 -28.29 -15.27 -3.78
CA PHE A 47 -27.27 -16.22 -3.36
C PHE A 47 -26.00 -15.51 -2.87
N THR A 48 -25.48 -14.57 -3.66
CA THR A 48 -24.32 -13.74 -3.27
C THR A 48 -24.59 -12.95 -1.99
N ALA A 49 -25.79 -12.36 -1.85
CA ALA A 49 -26.16 -11.63 -0.64
C ALA A 49 -26.19 -12.52 0.61
N VAL A 50 -26.70 -13.76 0.50
CA VAL A 50 -26.72 -14.77 1.57
C VAL A 50 -25.31 -15.16 2.00
N GLN A 51 -24.38 -15.35 1.05
CA GLN A 51 -22.98 -15.65 1.34
C GLN A 51 -22.29 -14.49 2.07
N LEU A 52 -22.47 -13.26 1.59
CA LEU A 52 -21.93 -12.06 2.22
C LEU A 52 -22.49 -11.81 3.62
N ALA A 53 -23.78 -12.08 3.81
CA ALA A 53 -24.40 -12.00 5.14
C ALA A 53 -23.75 -13.00 6.11
N TRP A 54 -23.54 -14.23 5.67
CA TRP A 54 -22.89 -15.26 6.49
C TRP A 54 -21.43 -14.92 6.80
N GLU A 55 -20.70 -14.38 5.84
CA GLU A 55 -19.32 -13.94 6.05
C GLU A 55 -19.20 -12.90 7.18
N ARG A 56 -20.22 -12.05 7.34
CA ARG A 56 -20.25 -10.97 8.34
C ARG A 56 -20.69 -11.42 9.74
N ILE A 57 -21.60 -12.39 9.87
CA ILE A 57 -22.20 -12.78 11.16
C ILE A 57 -22.19 -14.29 11.41
N GLY A 58 -21.51 -15.09 10.60
CA GLY A 58 -21.54 -16.55 10.65
C GLY A 58 -20.74 -17.19 11.80
N SER A 59 -19.91 -16.42 12.52
CA SER A 59 -19.27 -16.89 13.76
C SER A 59 -19.59 -15.95 14.93
N PRO A 60 -19.54 -16.45 16.19
CA PRO A 60 -19.81 -15.63 17.37
C PRO A 60 -18.95 -14.37 17.44
N GLU A 61 -17.67 -14.45 17.06
CA GLU A 61 -16.73 -13.33 17.08
C GLU A 61 -17.10 -12.28 16.02
N LYS A 62 -17.40 -12.73 14.81
CA LYS A 62 -17.81 -11.84 13.71
C LYS A 62 -19.14 -11.16 14.01
N ARG A 63 -20.08 -11.92 14.60
CA ARG A 63 -21.38 -11.42 15.03
C ARG A 63 -21.23 -10.35 16.11
N ALA A 64 -20.42 -10.62 17.15
CA ALA A 64 -20.16 -9.65 18.22
C ALA A 64 -19.50 -8.37 17.68
N ALA A 65 -18.55 -8.50 16.75
CA ALA A 65 -17.91 -7.35 16.10
C ALA A 65 -18.91 -6.53 15.25
N TYR A 66 -19.81 -7.20 14.53
CA TYR A 66 -20.85 -6.55 13.75
C TYR A 66 -21.85 -5.79 14.65
N ASP A 67 -22.31 -6.43 15.73
CA ASP A 67 -23.27 -5.86 16.67
C ASP A 67 -22.66 -4.71 17.48
N ALA A 68 -21.37 -4.79 17.87
CA ALA A 68 -20.65 -3.71 18.52
C ALA A 68 -20.52 -2.47 17.59
N GLY A 69 -20.25 -2.69 16.31
CA GLY A 69 -20.24 -1.63 15.30
C GLY A 69 -21.61 -1.01 15.04
N ARG A 70 -22.70 -1.71 15.34
CA ARG A 70 -24.07 -1.22 15.24
C ARG A 70 -24.48 -0.39 16.47
N SER A 71 -24.00 -0.75 17.66
CA SER A 71 -24.29 -0.02 18.91
C SER A 71 -23.71 1.39 18.97
N THR A 72 -22.65 1.66 18.19
CA THR A 72 -21.99 2.97 18.11
C THR A 72 -22.59 3.88 17.02
N ARG A 73 -23.56 3.40 16.24
CA ARG A 73 -24.18 4.15 15.15
C ARG A 73 -25.69 4.16 15.33
N GLY A 74 -26.21 5.30 15.82
CA GLY A 74 -27.64 5.62 15.69
C GLY A 74 -28.05 5.57 14.22
N ASP A 75 -29.02 4.82 13.96
CA ASP A 75 -30.03 4.67 12.91
C ASP A 75 -29.95 5.54 11.63
N HIS A 76 -28.77 5.61 10.99
CA HIS A 76 -28.67 5.94 9.57
C HIS A 76 -27.58 5.08 8.92
N PRO A 77 -27.86 4.40 7.79
CA PRO A 77 -26.82 3.75 7.00
C PRO A 77 -26.00 4.83 6.28
N THR A 78 -25.11 5.49 7.01
CA THR A 78 -24.04 6.22 6.36
C THR A 78 -23.13 5.18 5.74
N PHE A 79 -23.13 5.14 4.42
CA PHE A 79 -22.14 4.47 3.60
C PHE A 79 -20.78 5.11 3.94
N THR A 80 -20.10 4.61 4.98
CA THR A 80 -18.69 4.90 5.12
C THR A 80 -18.03 4.17 3.96
N ALA A 81 -17.69 4.92 2.94
CA ALA A 81 -16.77 4.47 1.92
C ALA A 81 -15.61 3.80 2.66
N GLN A 82 -15.47 2.49 2.46
CA GLN A 82 -14.26 1.78 2.85
C GLN A 82 -13.10 2.65 2.35
N PRO A 83 -12.09 2.99 3.18
CA PRO A 83 -10.98 3.78 2.67
C PRO A 83 -10.54 3.11 1.37
N ALA A 84 -10.70 3.85 0.28
CA ALA A 84 -10.40 3.32 -1.04
C ALA A 84 -8.98 2.75 -0.93
N ARG A 85 -8.84 1.44 -1.11
CA ARG A 85 -7.50 0.85 -1.24
C ARG A 85 -6.79 1.73 -2.25
N PRO A 86 -5.61 2.27 -1.93
CA PRO A 86 -4.90 3.11 -2.87
C PRO A 86 -4.89 2.35 -4.20
N ARG A 87 -5.51 2.95 -5.22
CA ARG A 87 -5.57 2.34 -6.55
C ARG A 87 -4.12 2.09 -6.93
N GLN A 88 -3.74 0.83 -7.02
CA GLN A 88 -2.44 0.48 -7.58
C GLN A 88 -2.39 1.13 -8.96
N ASP A 89 -1.35 1.94 -9.18
CA ASP A 89 -1.13 2.54 -10.49
C ASP A 89 -0.79 1.40 -11.47
N THR A 90 -1.79 1.03 -12.27
CA THR A 90 -1.68 -0.04 -13.27
C THR A 90 -1.16 0.47 -14.60
N ARG A 91 -0.80 1.75 -14.70
CA ARG A 91 -0.20 2.30 -15.92
C ARG A 91 1.13 1.61 -16.20
N PRO A 92 1.41 1.28 -17.48
CA PRO A 92 2.71 0.73 -17.84
C PRO A 92 3.82 1.69 -17.45
N LYS A 93 4.74 1.21 -16.63
CA LYS A 93 5.87 1.99 -16.11
C LYS A 93 7.02 2.04 -17.11
N PRO A 94 7.93 3.01 -17.00
CA PRO A 94 9.15 3.06 -17.80
C PRO A 94 10.04 1.84 -17.49
N ARG A 95 10.90 1.49 -18.41
CA ARG A 95 12.01 0.56 -18.13
C ARG A 95 13.00 1.27 -17.24
N SER A 96 13.38 0.64 -16.13
CA SER A 96 14.30 1.25 -15.15
C SER A 96 15.47 0.31 -14.86
N TYR A 97 16.67 0.85 -14.85
CA TYR A 97 17.93 0.13 -14.62
C TYR A 97 18.77 0.86 -13.59
N GLY A 98 19.58 0.13 -12.83
CA GLY A 98 20.42 0.67 -11.76
C GLY A 98 19.70 0.87 -10.43
N HIS A 99 20.39 1.44 -9.46
CA HIS A 99 19.90 1.62 -8.09
C HIS A 99 20.02 3.09 -7.70
N PRO A 100 18.91 3.86 -7.72
CA PRO A 100 18.98 5.29 -7.38
C PRO A 100 19.49 5.48 -5.95
N GLY A 101 20.45 6.37 -5.78
CA GLY A 101 21.09 6.64 -4.49
C GLY A 101 22.04 5.55 -3.97
N GLY A 102 22.26 4.47 -4.72
CA GLY A 102 23.01 3.30 -4.26
C GLY A 102 24.44 3.65 -3.86
N TRP A 103 25.20 4.30 -4.75
CA TRP A 103 26.56 4.72 -4.49
C TRP A 103 26.65 5.71 -3.32
N ARG A 104 25.75 6.69 -3.24
CA ARG A 104 25.74 7.67 -2.13
C ARG A 104 25.37 7.00 -0.79
N ARG A 105 24.52 5.99 -0.78
CA ARG A 105 24.23 5.21 0.43
C ARG A 105 25.44 4.41 0.89
N GLU A 106 26.16 3.77 0.00
CA GLU A 106 27.40 3.06 0.34
C GLU A 106 28.44 4.02 0.90
N ARG A 107 28.61 5.19 0.26
CA ARG A 107 29.50 6.24 0.75
C ARG A 107 29.09 6.74 2.14
N PHE A 108 27.82 7.01 2.36
CA PHE A 108 27.26 7.39 3.67
C PHE A 108 27.60 6.34 4.73
N LEU A 109 27.34 5.06 4.46
CA LEU A 109 27.64 3.98 5.39
C LEU A 109 29.12 3.84 5.71
N SER A 110 29.97 4.06 4.72
CA SER A 110 31.43 4.09 4.91
C SER A 110 31.86 5.25 5.82
N GLN A 111 31.38 6.46 5.51
CA GLN A 111 31.67 7.65 6.31
C GLN A 111 31.14 7.53 7.75
N MET A 112 29.94 6.97 7.94
CA MET A 112 29.39 6.73 9.27
C MET A 112 30.26 5.77 10.10
N ARG A 113 30.72 4.65 9.50
CA ARG A 113 31.62 3.69 10.17
C ARG A 113 32.96 4.32 10.56
N GLU A 114 33.53 5.15 9.68
CA GLU A 114 34.77 5.87 9.94
C GLU A 114 34.59 6.89 11.08
N TRP A 115 33.50 7.63 11.06
CA TRP A 115 33.22 8.66 12.06
C TRP A 115 32.94 8.06 13.45
N VAL A 116 32.14 7.02 13.52
CA VAL A 116 31.81 6.33 14.79
C VAL A 116 33.05 5.63 15.37
N GLY A 117 33.96 5.21 14.52
CA GLY A 117 35.25 4.62 14.93
C GLY A 117 35.29 3.09 14.82
N ARG A 118 36.54 2.59 14.67
CA ARG A 118 36.79 1.16 14.52
C ARG A 118 36.45 0.41 15.81
N GLY A 119 35.71 -0.70 15.67
CA GLY A 119 35.36 -1.58 16.79
C GLY A 119 34.06 -1.23 17.50
N VAL A 120 33.38 -0.16 17.10
CA VAL A 120 32.03 0.17 17.56
C VAL A 120 31.00 -0.52 16.65
N THR A 121 30.09 -1.28 17.25
CA THR A 121 28.96 -1.87 16.52
C THR A 121 27.94 -0.78 16.22
N LEU A 122 27.61 -0.61 14.96
CA LEU A 122 26.61 0.35 14.49
C LEU A 122 25.34 -0.42 14.15
N ASP A 123 24.40 -0.49 15.11
CA ASP A 123 23.17 -1.28 14.95
C ASP A 123 22.24 -0.66 13.89
N ASP A 124 22.04 0.65 13.93
CA ASP A 124 21.28 1.40 12.93
C ASP A 124 22.01 2.66 12.49
N PRO A 125 22.69 2.65 11.32
CA PRO A 125 23.38 3.84 10.79
C PRO A 125 22.41 4.96 10.36
N TYR A 126 21.12 4.69 10.23
CA TYR A 126 20.08 5.64 9.83
C TYR A 126 19.28 6.21 10.99
N ASP A 127 19.63 5.86 12.25
CA ASP A 127 18.95 6.44 13.41
C ASP A 127 18.99 7.97 13.35
N PRO A 128 17.82 8.65 13.35
CA PRO A 128 17.74 10.10 13.23
C PRO A 128 18.49 10.85 14.33
N ALA A 129 18.61 10.27 15.53
CA ALA A 129 19.36 10.89 16.63
C ALA A 129 20.86 10.86 16.34
N LEU A 130 21.36 9.72 15.86
CA LEU A 130 22.76 9.55 15.46
C LEU A 130 23.11 10.42 14.25
N VAL A 131 22.30 10.38 13.21
CA VAL A 131 22.50 11.18 11.98
C VAL A 131 22.57 12.67 12.27
N ARG A 132 21.74 13.20 13.18
CA ARG A 132 21.79 14.63 13.57
C ARG A 132 23.10 15.03 14.19
N THR A 133 23.81 14.12 14.87
CA THR A 133 25.10 14.41 15.50
C THR A 133 26.29 14.25 14.57
N ALA A 134 26.07 13.60 13.40
CA ALA A 134 27.12 13.39 12.41
C ALA A 134 27.58 14.71 11.77
N PRO A 135 28.84 14.78 11.31
CA PRO A 135 29.36 15.90 10.53
C PRO A 135 28.46 16.26 9.34
N ARG A 136 28.48 17.55 8.98
CA ARG A 136 27.64 18.07 7.91
C ARG A 136 27.82 17.30 6.59
N GLU A 137 29.05 16.95 6.25
CA GLU A 137 29.37 16.21 5.02
C GLU A 137 28.68 14.86 4.96
N ILE A 138 28.66 14.12 6.06
CA ILE A 138 27.98 12.81 6.16
C ILE A 138 26.47 12.97 5.99
N ARG A 139 25.90 14.01 6.64
CA ARG A 139 24.47 14.32 6.51
C ARG A 139 24.10 14.72 5.08
N HIS A 140 24.94 15.51 4.40
CA HIS A 140 24.72 15.86 3.00
C HIS A 140 24.76 14.63 2.09
N THR A 141 25.72 13.71 2.29
CA THR A 141 25.77 12.47 1.50
C THR A 141 24.45 11.67 1.61
N LEU A 142 23.85 11.61 2.81
CA LEU A 142 22.55 10.96 2.99
C LEU A 142 21.42 11.76 2.34
N ALA A 143 21.41 13.07 2.50
CA ALA A 143 20.40 13.96 1.92
C ALA A 143 20.38 13.86 0.38
N ASP A 144 21.55 13.86 -0.24
CA ASP A 144 21.68 13.66 -1.69
C ASP A 144 21.20 12.28 -2.14
N ALA A 145 21.48 11.20 -1.37
CA ALA A 145 20.93 9.88 -1.67
C ALA A 145 19.40 9.87 -1.65
N LEU A 146 18.80 10.55 -0.67
CA LEU A 146 17.35 10.68 -0.58
C LEU A 146 16.77 11.53 -1.71
N ALA A 147 17.47 12.57 -2.16
CA ALA A 147 17.08 13.40 -3.30
C ALA A 147 17.08 12.58 -4.60
N GLU A 148 18.10 11.75 -4.85
CA GLU A 148 18.14 10.82 -5.97
C GLU A 148 16.96 9.85 -5.94
N GLU A 149 16.68 9.25 -4.79
CA GLU A 149 15.55 8.32 -4.62
C GLU A 149 14.19 9.02 -4.83
N ALA A 150 14.07 10.28 -4.42
CA ALA A 150 12.85 11.06 -4.65
C ALA A 150 12.66 11.38 -6.13
N THR A 151 13.74 11.75 -6.83
CA THR A 151 13.75 11.95 -8.28
C THR A 151 13.39 10.66 -9.01
N ALA A 152 13.99 9.53 -8.63
CA ALA A 152 13.67 8.23 -9.22
C ALA A 152 12.20 7.83 -9.04
N ARG A 153 11.60 8.11 -7.86
CA ARG A 153 10.17 7.92 -7.63
C ARG A 153 9.32 8.74 -8.60
N THR A 154 9.69 9.99 -8.83
CA THR A 154 9.02 10.86 -9.81
C THR A 154 9.17 10.30 -11.23
N LEU A 155 10.38 9.91 -11.63
CA LEU A 155 10.65 9.32 -12.95
C LEU A 155 9.90 7.98 -13.15
N SER A 156 9.61 7.24 -12.09
CA SER A 156 8.83 5.99 -12.16
C SER A 156 7.37 6.21 -12.60
N THR A 157 6.88 7.44 -12.61
CA THR A 157 5.54 7.81 -13.09
C THR A 157 5.48 8.03 -14.60
N LEU A 158 6.62 8.08 -15.27
CA LEU A 158 6.70 8.15 -16.73
C LEU A 158 6.08 6.88 -17.36
N GLY A 159 5.59 7.00 -18.59
CA GLY A 159 4.99 5.89 -19.32
C GLY A 159 6.02 4.93 -19.95
N ILE A 160 5.53 3.85 -20.55
CA ILE A 160 6.33 2.78 -21.17
C ILE A 160 7.25 3.26 -22.32
N GLY A 161 6.99 4.44 -22.88
CA GLY A 161 7.85 5.05 -23.92
C GLY A 161 9.17 5.59 -23.40
N TYR A 162 9.42 5.51 -22.09
CA TYR A 162 10.65 6.00 -21.47
C TYR A 162 11.50 4.85 -20.95
N THR A 163 12.82 5.07 -20.99
CA THR A 163 13.80 4.21 -20.32
C THR A 163 14.66 5.08 -19.41
N VAL A 164 14.86 4.63 -18.18
CA VAL A 164 15.59 5.37 -17.15
C VAL A 164 16.76 4.52 -16.66
N TRP A 165 17.93 5.10 -16.59
CA TRP A 165 19.11 4.54 -15.94
C TRP A 165 19.44 5.40 -14.73
N HIS A 166 19.73 4.75 -13.62
CA HIS A 166 20.11 5.37 -12.37
C HIS A 166 21.56 5.03 -12.03
N ASP A 167 22.25 5.96 -11.38
CA ASP A 167 23.59 5.76 -10.83
C ASP A 167 24.61 5.33 -11.92
N VAL A 168 24.66 6.10 -13.01
CA VAL A 168 25.45 5.76 -14.20
C VAL A 168 26.87 6.28 -14.04
N ALA A 169 27.85 5.36 -13.94
CA ALA A 169 29.25 5.70 -13.86
C ALA A 169 29.76 6.35 -15.16
N THR A 170 30.50 7.44 -15.06
CA THR A 170 31.11 8.15 -16.19
C THR A 170 32.50 7.63 -16.57
N GLY A 171 33.05 6.72 -15.76
CA GLY A 171 34.38 6.15 -15.91
C GLY A 171 35.47 6.89 -15.13
N ALA A 172 35.18 8.08 -14.57
CA ALA A 172 36.06 8.73 -13.61
C ALA A 172 35.69 8.23 -12.16
N PRO A 173 36.69 8.07 -11.28
CA PRO A 173 36.42 7.75 -9.88
C PRO A 173 35.56 8.85 -9.26
N GLU A 174 34.53 8.45 -8.56
CA GLU A 174 33.59 9.33 -7.86
C GLU A 174 32.68 10.21 -8.74
N ASP A 175 32.79 10.11 -10.07
CA ASP A 175 31.98 10.87 -11.00
C ASP A 175 30.90 10.01 -11.64
N LYS A 176 29.65 10.45 -11.50
CA LYS A 176 28.47 9.73 -11.98
C LYS A 176 27.37 10.67 -12.43
N ILE A 177 26.47 10.15 -13.22
CA ILE A 177 25.19 10.80 -13.55
C ILE A 177 24.10 10.09 -12.75
N ASP A 178 23.35 10.84 -11.96
CA ASP A 178 22.34 10.27 -11.08
C ASP A 178 21.21 9.61 -11.88
N HIS A 179 20.74 10.27 -12.95
CA HIS A 179 19.73 9.71 -13.82
C HIS A 179 19.97 10.06 -15.28
N ILE A 180 19.77 9.08 -16.16
CA ILE A 180 19.67 9.28 -17.60
C ILE A 180 18.29 8.83 -18.03
N VAL A 181 17.55 9.70 -18.73
CA VAL A 181 16.20 9.42 -19.22
C VAL A 181 16.21 9.49 -20.74
N LEU A 182 15.87 8.36 -21.38
CA LEU A 182 15.60 8.30 -22.82
C LEU A 182 14.09 8.30 -23.02
N GLY A 183 13.61 9.28 -23.76
CA GLY A 183 12.19 9.42 -24.12
C GLY A 183 11.99 9.70 -25.60
N PRO A 184 10.73 9.90 -26.05
CA PRO A 184 10.40 10.16 -27.45
C PRO A 184 11.08 11.41 -28.03
N THR A 185 11.42 12.38 -27.19
CA THR A 185 12.01 13.66 -27.58
C THR A 185 13.53 13.71 -27.45
N GLY A 186 14.16 12.65 -26.93
CA GLY A 186 15.61 12.58 -26.79
C GLY A 186 16.11 12.04 -25.47
N LEU A 187 17.38 12.29 -25.19
CA LEU A 187 18.11 11.87 -24.01
C LEU A 187 18.32 13.07 -23.08
N VAL A 188 18.05 12.88 -21.79
CA VAL A 188 18.26 13.89 -20.74
C VAL A 188 19.10 13.27 -19.63
N ALA A 189 20.19 13.94 -19.23
CA ALA A 189 20.96 13.62 -18.04
C ALA A 189 20.54 14.56 -16.90
N MET A 190 20.42 14.02 -15.69
CA MET A 190 19.96 14.75 -14.51
C MET A 190 20.85 14.46 -13.32
N LEU A 191 21.12 15.48 -12.54
CA LEU A 191 21.73 15.40 -11.21
C LEU A 191 20.66 15.76 -10.17
N SER A 192 20.73 15.14 -9.03
CA SER A 192 19.80 15.34 -7.91
C SER A 192 20.59 15.71 -6.67
N GLU A 193 20.36 16.89 -6.16
CA GLU A 193 21.02 17.41 -4.97
C GLU A 193 19.98 17.89 -3.96
N ASP A 194 20.32 17.79 -2.66
CA ASP A 194 19.55 18.43 -1.60
C ASP A 194 20.10 19.86 -1.37
N PHE A 195 19.34 20.85 -1.74
CA PHE A 195 19.71 22.27 -1.54
C PHE A 195 19.52 22.76 -0.11
N GLY A 196 19.14 21.90 0.83
CA GLY A 196 19.02 22.17 2.25
C GLY A 196 18.08 23.33 2.53
N GLY A 197 16.80 23.05 2.76
CA GLY A 197 15.82 24.00 3.29
C GLY A 197 15.98 24.20 4.79
#